data_42e5f7210aa18711de6b2f5b6747b931
#
_entry.id   42e5f7210aa18711de6b2f5b6747b931
#
_cell.length_a   1.000
_cell.length_b   1.000
_cell.length_c   1.000
_cell.angle_alpha   90.00
_cell.angle_beta   90.00
_cell.angle_gamma   90.00
#
_symmetry.space_group_name_H-M   'P 1'
#
loop_
_entity.id
_entity.type
_entity.pdbx_description
1 polymer ?
#
loop_
_entity_poly.entity_id
_entity_poly.type
_entity_poly.pdbx_seq_one_letter_code
_entity_poly.pdbx_strand_id
1 'polypeptide(L)'
;RGELRGGVVGTQMANLGLEKALNDLGIPFARSKVGDRYVVELLHELGWQLGGENSGHILSLSHTTTGDGIIAGLQVLRTMVERGQNLATCCEGMTLMPQVLINIRYQGQHDPLASDAVRQAMAQAEAVFAGQGRILLRKSGTEPLLRVMAEGENETQVREMAEQIAASIRAVTA
;
A
#
# COMPACT_ATOMS: atom_id res chain seq x y z
N ARG A 1 -2.38 23.92 6.80
CA ARG A 1 -2.59 25.17 6.02
C ARG A 1 -3.85 25.21 5.19
N GLY A 2 -4.64 24.12 5.12
CA GLY A 2 -5.82 24.06 4.26
C GLY A 2 -5.52 24.02 2.76
N GLU A 3 -4.28 23.70 2.38
CA GLU A 3 -3.88 23.56 0.97
C GLU A 3 -4.27 22.19 0.38
N LEU A 4 -4.38 21.14 1.24
CA LEU A 4 -4.81 19.83 0.79
C LEU A 4 -6.29 19.86 0.41
N ARG A 5 -6.58 19.63 -0.86
CA ARG A 5 -7.95 19.48 -1.35
C ARG A 5 -8.32 18.02 -1.41
N GLY A 6 -9.32 17.65 -0.59
CA GLY A 6 -9.78 16.27 -0.44
C GLY A 6 -8.84 15.42 0.42
N GLY A 7 -8.46 14.26 -0.07
CA GLY A 7 -7.64 13.28 0.64
C GLY A 7 -6.33 12.96 -0.06
N VAL A 8 -5.77 11.81 0.29
CA VAL A 8 -4.53 11.28 -0.27
C VAL A 8 -4.80 9.94 -0.96
N VAL A 9 -4.28 9.76 -2.17
CA VAL A 9 -4.33 8.48 -2.88
C VAL A 9 -2.99 7.75 -2.73
N GLY A 10 -3.01 6.56 -2.15
CA GLY A 10 -1.91 5.61 -2.20
C GLY A 10 -2.20 4.44 -3.13
N THR A 11 -1.28 3.51 -3.27
CA THR A 11 -1.55 2.24 -3.95
C THR A 11 -2.01 1.17 -2.96
N GLN A 12 -2.44 0.02 -3.49
CA GLN A 12 -2.69 -1.18 -2.68
C GLN A 12 -1.47 -1.62 -1.84
N MET A 13 -0.26 -1.18 -2.23
CA MET A 13 0.99 -1.49 -1.52
C MET A 13 1.36 -0.43 -0.48
N ALA A 14 0.64 0.68 -0.38
CA ALA A 14 0.89 1.69 0.66
C ALA A 14 0.70 1.06 2.05
N ASN A 15 1.65 1.33 2.96
CA ASN A 15 1.64 0.76 4.30
C ASN A 15 0.38 1.15 5.10
N LEU A 16 -0.16 0.24 5.88
CA LEU A 16 -1.35 0.48 6.72
C LEU A 16 -1.12 1.61 7.73
N GLY A 17 0.12 1.81 8.18
CA GLY A 17 0.50 2.92 9.06
C GLY A 17 0.23 4.29 8.45
N LEU A 18 0.39 4.44 7.12
CA LEU A 18 0.02 5.68 6.42
C LEU A 18 -1.49 5.93 6.49
N GLU A 19 -2.30 4.92 6.22
CA GLU A 19 -3.75 5.03 6.29
C GLU A 19 -4.21 5.40 7.70
N LYS A 20 -3.66 4.74 8.74
CA LYS A 20 -3.96 5.05 10.14
C LYS A 20 -3.58 6.50 10.48
N ALA A 21 -2.37 6.93 10.14
CA ALA A 21 -1.92 8.29 10.42
C ALA A 21 -2.77 9.36 9.71
N LEU A 22 -3.21 9.11 8.48
CA LEU A 22 -4.11 10.02 7.78
C LEU A 22 -5.51 10.04 8.41
N ASN A 23 -6.04 8.88 8.80
CA ASN A 23 -7.33 8.80 9.48
C ASN A 23 -7.32 9.54 10.83
N ASP A 24 -6.24 9.43 11.61
CA ASP A 24 -6.07 10.14 12.87
C ASP A 24 -6.05 11.67 12.67
N LEU A 25 -5.60 12.11 11.50
CA LEU A 25 -5.64 13.53 11.10
C LEU A 25 -6.97 13.95 10.46
N GLY A 26 -7.93 13.04 10.32
CA GLY A 26 -9.19 13.28 9.62
C GLY A 26 -9.04 13.49 8.11
N ILE A 27 -7.94 12.99 7.52
CA ILE A 27 -7.65 13.10 6.09
C ILE A 27 -8.12 11.83 5.39
N PRO A 28 -9.04 11.90 4.43
CA PRO A 28 -9.49 10.74 3.65
C PRO A 28 -8.33 10.08 2.90
N PHE A 29 -8.32 8.75 2.89
CA PHE A 29 -7.34 7.95 2.17
C PHE A 29 -8.02 6.98 1.21
N ALA A 30 -7.51 6.88 -0.02
CA ALA A 30 -7.99 5.94 -1.02
C ALA A 30 -6.83 5.13 -1.61
N ARG A 31 -7.12 3.88 -2.02
CA ARG A 31 -6.13 2.96 -2.59
C ARG A 31 -6.43 2.69 -4.06
N SER A 32 -5.49 3.02 -4.93
CA SER A 32 -5.49 2.64 -6.33
C SER A 32 -4.83 1.27 -6.55
N LYS A 33 -4.89 0.77 -7.77
CA LYS A 33 -3.97 -0.28 -8.24
C LYS A 33 -2.54 0.23 -8.20
N VAL A 34 -1.57 -0.70 -8.19
CA VAL A 34 -0.13 -0.37 -8.23
C VAL A 34 0.22 0.20 -9.60
N GLY A 35 0.88 1.34 -9.61
CA GLY A 35 1.30 2.11 -10.77
C GLY A 35 0.83 3.57 -10.67
N ASP A 36 1.72 4.51 -10.92
CA ASP A 36 1.48 5.96 -10.85
C ASP A 36 0.30 6.39 -11.72
N ARG A 37 0.13 5.78 -12.89
CA ARG A 37 -1.03 5.98 -13.77
C ARG A 37 -2.35 5.77 -13.02
N TYR A 38 -2.49 4.70 -12.23
CA TYR A 38 -3.72 4.42 -11.50
C TYR A 38 -3.92 5.37 -10.32
N VAL A 39 -2.83 5.86 -9.74
CA VAL A 39 -2.91 6.92 -8.72
C VAL A 39 -3.43 8.20 -9.35
N VAL A 40 -2.92 8.61 -10.53
CA VAL A 40 -3.40 9.79 -11.27
C VAL A 40 -4.87 9.66 -11.66
N GLU A 41 -5.26 8.51 -12.23
CA GLU A 41 -6.65 8.22 -12.61
C GLU A 41 -7.60 8.41 -11.41
N LEU A 42 -7.26 7.82 -10.25
CA LEU A 42 -8.09 7.91 -9.05
C LEU A 42 -8.09 9.33 -8.44
N LEU A 43 -6.95 10.05 -8.50
CA LEU A 43 -6.90 11.46 -8.10
C LEU A 43 -7.87 12.32 -8.91
N HIS A 44 -7.92 12.13 -10.23
CA HIS A 44 -8.87 12.84 -11.09
C HIS A 44 -10.32 12.47 -10.80
N GLU A 45 -10.61 11.18 -10.61
CA GLU A 45 -11.95 10.68 -10.29
C GLU A 45 -12.49 11.28 -8.98
N LEU A 46 -11.64 11.36 -7.95
CA LEU A 46 -12.01 11.89 -6.64
C LEU A 46 -11.92 13.42 -6.54
N GLY A 47 -11.34 14.09 -7.53
CA GLY A 47 -11.04 15.52 -7.48
C GLY A 47 -9.94 15.86 -6.44
N TRP A 48 -9.07 14.90 -6.11
CA TRP A 48 -7.99 15.06 -5.15
C TRP A 48 -6.68 15.42 -5.87
N GLN A 49 -5.68 15.90 -5.10
CA GLN A 49 -4.47 16.45 -5.70
C GLN A 49 -3.18 15.80 -5.24
N LEU A 50 -3.19 15.07 -4.12
CA LEU A 50 -1.98 14.47 -3.54
C LEU A 50 -2.09 12.95 -3.54
N GLY A 51 -1.06 12.31 -4.06
CA GLY A 51 -0.96 10.86 -4.03
C GLY A 51 0.48 10.39 -4.13
N GLY A 52 0.67 9.08 -4.06
CA GLY A 52 2.00 8.52 -4.23
C GLY A 52 2.06 7.02 -4.05
N GLU A 53 3.25 6.51 -4.27
CA GLU A 53 3.59 5.11 -4.15
C GLU A 53 4.75 4.91 -3.17
N ASN A 54 4.82 3.75 -2.56
CA ASN A 54 5.95 3.35 -1.72
C ASN A 54 7.27 3.15 -2.50
N SER A 55 7.22 3.18 -3.82
CA SER A 55 8.40 3.25 -4.69
C SER A 55 9.12 4.61 -4.64
N GLY A 56 8.51 5.63 -4.02
CA GLY A 56 9.04 6.99 -3.94
C GLY A 56 8.46 7.97 -4.95
N HIS A 57 7.57 7.54 -5.83
CA HIS A 57 6.81 8.43 -6.69
C HIS A 57 5.79 9.22 -5.87
N ILE A 58 5.93 10.54 -5.85
CA ILE A 58 4.96 11.47 -5.25
C ILE A 58 4.31 12.28 -6.37
N LEU A 59 2.99 12.33 -6.33
CA LEU A 59 2.13 13.01 -7.29
C LEU A 59 1.49 14.21 -6.62
N SER A 60 1.72 15.40 -7.15
CA SER A 60 1.12 16.65 -6.67
C SER A 60 0.48 17.38 -7.84
N LEU A 61 -0.78 17.05 -8.14
CA LEU A 61 -1.48 17.55 -9.34
C LEU A 61 -1.75 19.07 -9.30
N SER A 62 -1.56 19.71 -8.15
CA SER A 62 -1.54 21.17 -8.06
C SER A 62 -0.28 21.82 -8.64
N HIS A 63 0.80 21.05 -8.85
CA HIS A 63 2.09 21.55 -9.30
C HIS A 63 2.54 20.95 -10.64
N THR A 64 2.15 19.70 -10.94
CA THR A 64 2.53 18.98 -12.14
C THR A 64 1.47 17.93 -12.49
N THR A 65 1.42 17.55 -13.76
CA THR A 65 0.47 16.54 -14.26
C THR A 65 0.96 15.11 -14.13
N THR A 66 2.18 14.90 -13.63
CA THR A 66 2.83 13.60 -13.49
C THR A 66 3.68 13.56 -12.22
N GLY A 67 4.19 12.39 -11.86
CA GLY A 67 5.22 12.25 -10.84
C GLY A 67 6.52 12.94 -11.27
N ASP A 68 6.97 13.91 -10.50
CA ASP A 68 8.22 14.64 -10.72
C ASP A 68 9.00 14.72 -9.41
N GLY A 69 10.17 14.04 -9.38
CA GLY A 69 11.00 13.95 -8.19
C GLY A 69 11.59 15.30 -7.75
N ILE A 70 11.85 16.20 -8.69
CA ILE A 70 12.38 17.56 -8.37
C ILE A 70 11.28 18.38 -7.72
N ILE A 71 10.09 18.40 -8.31
CA ILE A 71 8.93 19.10 -7.74
C ILE A 71 8.56 18.52 -6.38
N ALA A 72 8.52 17.19 -6.25
CA ALA A 72 8.26 16.51 -4.98
C ALA A 72 9.29 16.91 -3.91
N GLY A 73 10.59 16.89 -4.24
CA GLY A 73 11.67 17.31 -3.35
C GLY A 73 11.52 18.77 -2.93
N LEU A 74 11.19 19.67 -3.86
CA LEU A 74 10.96 21.09 -3.54
C LEU A 74 9.76 21.29 -2.60
N GLN A 75 8.68 20.52 -2.71
CA GLN A 75 7.55 20.58 -1.77
C GLN A 75 7.95 20.12 -0.37
N VAL A 76 8.78 19.09 -0.26
CA VAL A 76 9.34 18.64 1.03
C VAL A 76 10.22 19.73 1.65
N LEU A 77 11.17 20.29 0.89
CA LEU A 77 12.04 21.38 1.35
C LEU A 77 11.24 22.61 1.77
N ARG A 78 10.25 22.98 0.97
CA ARG A 78 9.32 24.07 1.32
C ARG A 78 8.67 23.80 2.69
N THR A 79 8.15 22.61 2.91
CA THR A 79 7.51 22.24 4.18
C THR A 79 8.47 22.34 5.35
N MET A 80 9.71 21.88 5.19
CA MET A 80 10.77 21.99 6.22
C MET A 80 11.07 23.43 6.58
N VAL A 81 11.28 24.29 5.57
CA VAL A 81 11.57 25.73 5.77
C VAL A 81 10.41 26.42 6.45
N GLU A 82 9.20 26.21 6.00
CA GLU A 82 8.02 26.87 6.51
C GLU A 82 7.66 26.44 7.94
N ARG A 83 7.99 25.20 8.32
CA ARG A 83 7.80 24.70 9.69
C ARG A 83 9.00 24.97 10.60
N GLY A 84 10.14 25.36 10.05
CA GLY A 84 11.40 25.47 10.79
C GLY A 84 11.85 24.12 11.36
N GLN A 85 11.55 23.02 10.67
CA GLN A 85 11.78 21.64 11.14
C GLN A 85 12.68 20.89 10.17
N ASN A 86 13.47 19.95 10.69
CA ASN A 86 14.21 19.02 9.86
C ASN A 86 13.28 17.90 9.31
N LEU A 87 13.76 17.13 8.34
CA LEU A 87 12.97 16.10 7.68
C LEU A 87 12.49 15.00 8.67
N ALA A 88 13.36 14.60 9.61
CA ALA A 88 12.98 13.56 10.58
C ALA A 88 11.77 13.99 11.40
N THR A 89 11.78 15.21 11.91
CA THR A 89 10.64 15.79 12.66
C THR A 89 9.40 15.96 11.79
N CYS A 90 9.56 16.30 10.51
CA CYS A 90 8.42 16.38 9.58
C CYS A 90 7.77 15.00 9.30
N CYS A 91 8.51 13.91 9.49
CA CYS A 91 8.03 12.53 9.33
C CYS A 91 7.47 11.91 10.62
N GLU A 92 7.55 12.61 11.74
CA GLU A 92 6.92 12.16 13.00
C GLU A 92 5.39 12.09 12.85
N GLY A 93 4.77 11.15 13.57
CA GLY A 93 3.32 10.94 13.54
C GLY A 93 2.86 9.81 12.65
N MET A 94 3.78 9.11 11.97
CA MET A 94 3.48 7.89 11.23
C MET A 94 4.39 6.75 11.70
N THR A 95 3.79 5.63 12.10
CA THR A 95 4.51 4.40 12.42
C THR A 95 4.28 3.38 11.30
N LEU A 96 5.38 2.87 10.74
CA LEU A 96 5.28 1.79 9.75
C LEU A 96 4.83 0.51 10.45
N MET A 97 3.78 -0.09 9.91
CA MET A 97 3.33 -1.41 10.34
C MET A 97 4.24 -2.49 9.76
N PRO A 98 4.55 -3.55 10.55
CA PRO A 98 5.19 -4.75 10.04
C PRO A 98 4.49 -5.26 8.78
N GLN A 99 5.28 -5.53 7.73
CA GLN A 99 4.77 -6.01 6.44
C GLN A 99 5.67 -7.16 5.95
N VAL A 100 5.05 -8.25 5.53
CA VAL A 100 5.71 -9.41 4.92
C VAL A 100 5.22 -9.58 3.50
N LEU A 101 6.14 -9.75 2.55
CA LEU A 101 5.85 -10.03 1.15
C LEU A 101 6.49 -11.36 0.74
N ILE A 102 5.67 -12.32 0.33
CA ILE A 102 6.11 -13.64 -0.16
C ILE A 102 5.77 -13.75 -1.63
N ASN A 103 6.78 -14.04 -2.44
CA ASN A 103 6.61 -14.31 -3.87
C ASN A 103 6.59 -15.82 -4.10
N ILE A 104 5.56 -16.32 -4.77
CA ILE A 104 5.39 -17.73 -5.07
C ILE A 104 5.35 -17.88 -6.59
N ARG A 105 6.35 -18.54 -7.14
CA ARG A 105 6.35 -18.91 -8.56
C ARG A 105 5.43 -20.12 -8.75
N TYR A 106 4.63 -20.08 -9.80
CA TYR A 106 3.79 -21.21 -10.17
C TYR A 106 3.88 -21.46 -11.68
N GLN A 107 3.83 -22.72 -12.04
CA GLN A 107 3.78 -23.17 -13.42
C GLN A 107 2.53 -24.05 -13.54
N GLY A 108 1.45 -23.51 -14.03
CA GLY A 108 0.23 -24.30 -14.15
C GLY A 108 -0.84 -23.58 -14.94
N GLN A 109 -1.74 -24.37 -15.51
CA GLN A 109 -2.90 -23.88 -16.28
C GLN A 109 -4.05 -23.43 -15.36
N HIS A 110 -3.99 -23.78 -14.06
CA HIS A 110 -5.04 -23.46 -13.10
C HIS A 110 -4.70 -22.19 -12.34
N ASP A 111 -5.70 -21.33 -12.16
CA ASP A 111 -5.58 -20.13 -11.35
C ASP A 111 -5.61 -20.48 -9.86
N PRO A 112 -4.49 -20.33 -9.12
CA PRO A 112 -4.48 -20.64 -7.69
C PRO A 112 -5.46 -19.80 -6.88
N LEU A 113 -5.82 -18.58 -7.37
CA LEU A 113 -6.81 -17.72 -6.72
C LEU A 113 -8.23 -18.28 -6.76
N ALA A 114 -8.51 -19.20 -7.69
CA ALA A 114 -9.79 -19.87 -7.78
C ALA A 114 -9.94 -21.04 -6.79
N SER A 115 -8.86 -21.45 -6.11
CA SER A 115 -8.86 -22.56 -5.16
C SER A 115 -9.60 -22.21 -3.87
N ASP A 116 -10.48 -23.12 -3.43
CA ASP A 116 -11.18 -22.98 -2.15
C ASP A 116 -10.22 -22.99 -0.96
N ALA A 117 -9.15 -23.79 -1.02
CA ALA A 117 -8.15 -23.85 0.03
C ALA A 117 -7.43 -22.48 0.22
N VAL A 118 -7.11 -21.80 -0.88
CA VAL A 118 -6.50 -20.48 -0.82
C VAL A 118 -7.49 -19.44 -0.30
N ARG A 119 -8.75 -19.49 -0.75
CA ARG A 119 -9.80 -18.59 -0.23
C ARG A 119 -10.06 -18.79 1.27
N GLN A 120 -10.07 -20.03 1.74
CA GLN A 120 -10.22 -20.34 3.17
C GLN A 120 -9.03 -19.84 3.99
N ALA A 121 -7.81 -20.03 3.51
CA ALA A 121 -6.61 -19.52 4.17
C ALA A 121 -6.63 -17.99 4.29
N MET A 122 -7.06 -17.30 3.24
CA MET A 122 -7.23 -15.83 3.28
C MET A 122 -8.29 -15.42 4.31
N ALA A 123 -9.47 -16.04 4.27
CA ALA A 123 -10.54 -15.71 5.22
C ALA A 123 -10.15 -15.97 6.69
N GLN A 124 -9.40 -17.05 6.94
CA GLN A 124 -8.86 -17.32 8.27
C GLN A 124 -7.88 -16.24 8.72
N ALA A 125 -6.95 -15.82 7.85
CA ALA A 125 -5.99 -14.78 8.16
C ALA A 125 -6.67 -13.40 8.37
N GLU A 126 -7.68 -13.06 7.59
CA GLU A 126 -8.48 -11.85 7.79
C GLU A 126 -9.21 -11.87 9.15
N ALA A 127 -9.76 -13.03 9.54
CA ALA A 127 -10.40 -13.19 10.83
C ALA A 127 -9.40 -13.04 12.00
N VAL A 128 -8.18 -13.55 11.84
CA VAL A 128 -7.10 -13.41 12.85
C VAL A 128 -6.68 -11.95 13.00
N PHE A 129 -6.60 -11.20 11.91
CA PHE A 129 -6.28 -9.76 11.99
C PHE A 129 -7.40 -8.93 12.60
N ALA A 130 -8.63 -9.37 12.54
CA ALA A 130 -9.80 -8.70 13.15
C ALA A 130 -9.87 -7.17 12.85
N GLY A 131 -9.48 -6.76 11.64
CA GLY A 131 -9.43 -5.37 11.20
C GLY A 131 -8.16 -4.60 11.60
N GLN A 132 -7.23 -5.21 12.33
CA GLN A 132 -5.96 -4.58 12.73
C GLN A 132 -4.79 -4.91 11.77
N GLY A 133 -5.10 -5.58 10.69
CA GLY A 133 -4.17 -5.91 9.62
C GLY A 133 -4.91 -6.10 8.32
N ARG A 134 -4.17 -6.39 7.27
CA ARG A 134 -4.75 -6.70 5.95
C ARG A 134 -3.88 -7.66 5.15
N ILE A 135 -4.49 -8.26 4.17
CA ILE A 135 -3.85 -9.17 3.21
C ILE A 135 -4.07 -8.62 1.81
N LEU A 136 -3.06 -8.74 0.99
CA LEU A 136 -3.15 -8.49 -0.44
C LEU A 136 -2.56 -9.68 -1.19
N LEU A 137 -3.40 -10.37 -1.95
CA LEU A 137 -2.98 -11.45 -2.84
C LEU A 137 -3.19 -11.00 -4.28
N ARG A 138 -2.10 -10.97 -5.06
CA ARG A 138 -2.16 -10.53 -6.45
C ARG A 138 -1.19 -11.28 -7.36
N LYS A 139 -1.54 -11.38 -8.64
CA LYS A 139 -0.63 -11.83 -9.68
C LYS A 139 0.39 -10.75 -10.00
N SER A 140 1.62 -11.14 -10.31
CA SER A 140 2.58 -10.23 -10.93
C SER A 140 2.17 -9.93 -12.36
N GLY A 141 2.33 -8.67 -12.78
CA GLY A 141 2.03 -8.29 -14.18
C GLY A 141 3.09 -8.70 -15.18
N THR A 142 4.30 -9.05 -14.71
CA THR A 142 5.46 -9.30 -15.58
C THR A 142 6.05 -10.70 -15.44
N GLU A 143 5.74 -11.42 -14.38
CA GLU A 143 6.31 -12.73 -14.08
C GLU A 143 5.20 -13.72 -13.69
N PRO A 144 5.38 -15.03 -13.93
CA PRO A 144 4.43 -16.06 -13.51
C PRO A 144 4.56 -16.33 -12.00
N LEU A 145 4.18 -15.34 -11.19
CA LEU A 145 4.20 -15.46 -9.73
C LEU A 145 3.00 -14.77 -9.08
N LEU A 146 2.63 -15.31 -7.93
CA LEU A 146 1.72 -14.70 -6.99
C LEU A 146 2.49 -13.99 -5.88
N ARG A 147 1.99 -12.84 -5.50
CA ARG A 147 2.52 -12.06 -4.38
C ARG A 147 1.52 -12.07 -3.26
N VAL A 148 1.92 -12.65 -2.14
CA VAL A 148 1.19 -12.61 -0.87
C VAL A 148 1.80 -11.50 -0.03
N MET A 149 1.04 -10.49 0.30
CA MET A 149 1.42 -9.46 1.24
C MET A 149 0.48 -9.52 2.43
N ALA A 150 1.05 -9.55 3.63
CA ALA A 150 0.32 -9.35 4.88
C ALA A 150 0.96 -8.21 5.66
N GLU A 151 0.18 -7.40 6.32
CA GLU A 151 0.65 -6.35 7.22
C GLU A 151 -0.32 -6.15 8.39
N GLY A 152 0.21 -5.69 9.52
CA GLY A 152 -0.55 -5.50 10.76
C GLY A 152 0.36 -5.10 11.91
N GLU A 153 -0.21 -4.95 13.12
CA GLU A 153 0.54 -4.46 14.28
C GLU A 153 1.51 -5.50 14.86
N ASN A 154 1.17 -6.78 14.80
CA ASN A 154 1.97 -7.86 15.36
C ASN A 154 2.79 -8.57 14.26
N GLU A 155 4.11 -8.38 14.27
CA GLU A 155 5.01 -8.93 13.26
C GLU A 155 4.96 -10.47 13.18
N THR A 156 4.89 -11.16 14.33
CA THR A 156 4.81 -12.63 14.35
C THR A 156 3.54 -13.11 13.66
N GLN A 157 2.40 -12.52 14.01
CA GLN A 157 1.11 -12.85 13.42
C GLN A 157 1.09 -12.55 11.90
N VAL A 158 1.66 -11.40 11.49
CA VAL A 158 1.79 -11.04 10.07
C VAL A 158 2.58 -12.10 9.29
N ARG A 159 3.70 -12.55 9.85
CA ARG A 159 4.55 -13.58 9.24
C ARG A 159 3.84 -14.93 9.17
N GLU A 160 3.20 -15.36 10.24
CA GLU A 160 2.47 -16.62 10.29
C GLU A 160 1.34 -16.67 9.27
N MET A 161 0.55 -15.62 9.18
CA MET A 161 -0.56 -15.55 8.22
C MET A 161 -0.08 -15.51 6.77
N ALA A 162 0.98 -14.77 6.48
CA ALA A 162 1.60 -14.75 5.16
C ALA A 162 2.11 -16.13 4.73
N GLU A 163 2.80 -16.85 5.62
CA GLU A 163 3.30 -18.20 5.35
C GLU A 163 2.18 -19.23 5.24
N GLN A 164 1.11 -19.14 6.03
CA GLN A 164 -0.04 -20.02 5.91
C GLN A 164 -0.71 -19.91 4.53
N ILE A 165 -0.93 -18.68 4.05
CA ILE A 165 -1.48 -18.44 2.71
C ILE A 165 -0.48 -18.94 1.65
N ALA A 166 0.80 -18.65 1.82
CA ALA A 166 1.82 -19.11 0.89
C ALA A 166 1.90 -20.65 0.80
N ALA A 167 1.77 -21.36 1.92
CA ALA A 167 1.71 -22.81 1.97
C ALA A 167 0.49 -23.36 1.22
N SER A 168 -0.68 -22.75 1.40
CA SER A 168 -1.90 -23.14 0.68
C SER A 168 -1.75 -22.96 -0.84
N ILE A 169 -1.11 -21.87 -1.27
CA ILE A 169 -0.83 -21.65 -2.69
C ILE A 169 0.15 -22.69 -3.23
N ARG A 170 1.25 -22.95 -2.53
CA ARG A 170 2.24 -23.96 -2.95
C ARG A 170 1.60 -25.35 -3.09
N ALA A 171 0.68 -25.72 -2.18
CA ALA A 171 0.02 -27.01 -2.21
C ALA A 171 -0.90 -27.19 -3.43
N VAL A 172 -1.48 -26.14 -3.97
CA VAL A 172 -2.36 -26.20 -5.15
C VAL A 172 -1.63 -25.92 -6.47
N THR A 173 -0.35 -25.54 -6.41
CA THR A 173 0.49 -25.24 -7.58
C THR A 173 1.64 -26.25 -7.78
N ALA A 174 1.83 -27.18 -6.83
CA ALA A 174 2.74 -28.32 -6.95
C ALA A 174 2.13 -29.37 -7.89
#